data_ed900abd430771107bf3d78937a2e3f0
#
_entry.id   ed900abd430771107bf3d78937a2e3f0
#
_cell.length_a   1.000
_cell.length_b   1.000
_cell.length_c   1.000
_cell.angle_alpha   90.00
_cell.angle_beta   90.00
_cell.angle_gamma   90.00
#
_symmetry.space_group_name_H-M   'P 1'
#
loop_
_entity.id
_entity.type
_entity.pdbx_description
1 polymer ?
#
loop_
_entity_poly.entity_id
_entity_poly.type
_entity_poly.pdbx_seq_one_letter_code
_entity_poly.pdbx_strand_id
1 'polypeptide(L)'
;MTAFTDSSYYSQTFSELEMQDQCIEGVEFEGCHFKQCNFSQASFQRCNFVDCEFEQCDLNLLDLGYSKFSDSLFRDCKMRGVDWSKVSWPRVLFAAPVQFFQCLLDDASFYGLQLPELIVEDCRACRADFREADLSQASFQRSDLSGAQFSKTVLERADFRDAQNYHIDIFHNRISGAKFSRYEALSLLNSLDIELSD
;
A
#
# COMPACT_ATOMS: atom_id res chain seq x y z
N MET A 1 -22.06 6.65 19.11
CA MET A 1 -21.25 6.11 20.23
C MET A 1 -19.89 5.81 19.65
N THR A 2 -18.83 6.39 20.19
CA THR A 2 -17.46 6.06 19.75
C THR A 2 -17.17 4.63 20.21
N ALA A 3 -16.83 3.73 19.26
CA ALA A 3 -16.50 2.33 19.58
C ALA A 3 -15.20 2.24 20.40
N PHE A 4 -14.36 3.26 20.32
CA PHE A 4 -13.09 3.35 21.04
C PHE A 4 -13.22 4.38 22.16
N THR A 5 -13.32 3.91 23.41
CA THR A 5 -13.46 4.73 24.62
C THR A 5 -12.15 4.87 25.39
N ASP A 6 -11.24 3.92 25.20
CA ASP A 6 -9.94 3.89 25.84
C ASP A 6 -8.86 4.47 24.93
N SER A 7 -7.77 4.90 25.50
CA SER A 7 -6.60 5.41 24.75
C SER A 7 -5.72 4.31 24.16
N SER A 8 -5.90 3.06 24.60
CA SER A 8 -5.08 1.93 24.13
C SER A 8 -5.83 0.60 24.18
N TYR A 9 -5.55 -0.25 23.20
CA TYR A 9 -6.11 -1.60 23.05
C TYR A 9 -5.00 -2.58 22.74
N TYR A 10 -5.02 -3.74 23.42
CA TYR A 10 -3.99 -4.77 23.28
C TYR A 10 -4.62 -6.12 22.95
N SER A 11 -4.14 -6.77 21.89
CA SER A 11 -4.53 -8.12 21.46
C SER A 11 -6.05 -8.33 21.40
N GLN A 12 -6.79 -7.30 20.96
CA GLN A 12 -8.24 -7.36 20.84
C GLN A 12 -8.67 -7.60 19.40
N THR A 13 -9.79 -8.29 19.25
CA THR A 13 -10.47 -8.45 17.97
C THR A 13 -11.72 -7.56 17.92
N PHE A 14 -11.75 -6.70 16.92
CA PHE A 14 -12.90 -5.87 16.59
C PHE A 14 -13.55 -6.40 15.33
N SER A 15 -14.84 -6.74 15.40
CA SER A 15 -15.54 -7.31 14.25
C SER A 15 -16.79 -6.49 13.93
N GLU A 16 -17.04 -6.35 12.62
CA GLU A 16 -18.28 -5.74 12.09
C GLU A 16 -18.58 -4.34 12.65
N LEU A 17 -17.53 -3.57 12.97
CA LEU A 17 -17.70 -2.19 13.41
C LEU A 17 -18.12 -1.30 12.24
N GLU A 18 -19.18 -0.51 12.45
CA GLU A 18 -19.63 0.53 11.52
C GLU A 18 -19.16 1.90 12.02
N MET A 19 -18.03 2.36 11.45
CA MET A 19 -17.34 3.58 11.88
C MET A 19 -17.11 4.55 10.71
N GLN A 20 -17.99 4.52 9.72
CA GLN A 20 -17.97 5.42 8.56
C GLN A 20 -17.98 6.88 9.03
N ASP A 21 -17.22 7.73 8.36
CA ASP A 21 -17.15 9.17 8.61
C ASP A 21 -16.77 9.55 10.07
N GLN A 22 -16.31 8.59 10.89
CA GLN A 22 -15.94 8.85 12.28
C GLN A 22 -14.49 9.32 12.38
N CYS A 23 -14.22 10.17 13.36
CA CYS A 23 -12.86 10.57 13.72
C CYS A 23 -12.40 9.79 14.95
N ILE A 24 -11.30 9.07 14.81
CA ILE A 24 -10.60 8.34 15.88
C ILE A 24 -9.24 9.03 16.04
N GLU A 25 -8.97 9.56 17.24
CA GLU A 25 -7.75 10.36 17.46
C GLU A 25 -6.98 9.86 18.67
N GLY A 26 -5.65 9.70 18.46
CA GLY A 26 -4.69 9.44 19.54
C GLY A 26 -4.80 8.08 20.21
N VAL A 27 -5.39 7.08 19.54
CA VAL A 27 -5.58 5.74 20.09
C VAL A 27 -4.43 4.84 19.67
N GLU A 28 -3.95 4.02 20.61
CA GLU A 28 -2.94 3.01 20.37
C GLU A 28 -3.58 1.61 20.24
N PHE A 29 -3.20 0.89 19.19
CA PHE A 29 -3.60 -0.49 18.94
C PHE A 29 -2.35 -1.36 18.80
N GLU A 30 -2.21 -2.37 19.63
CA GLU A 30 -1.09 -3.31 19.60
C GLU A 30 -1.62 -4.75 19.53
N GLY A 31 -1.18 -5.51 18.52
CA GLY A 31 -1.63 -6.88 18.29
C GLY A 31 -3.12 -7.00 18.04
N CYS A 32 -3.77 -5.94 17.56
CA CYS A 32 -5.21 -5.92 17.37
C CYS A 32 -5.61 -6.42 15.99
N HIS A 33 -6.77 -7.08 15.93
CA HIS A 33 -7.33 -7.60 14.70
C HIS A 33 -8.68 -6.95 14.38
N PHE A 34 -8.78 -6.31 13.23
CA PHE A 34 -9.99 -5.68 12.72
C PHE A 34 -10.58 -6.54 11.60
N LYS A 35 -11.77 -7.12 11.84
CA LYS A 35 -12.45 -8.01 10.88
C LYS A 35 -13.74 -7.41 10.38
N GLN A 36 -13.89 -7.36 9.06
CA GLN A 36 -15.14 -6.95 8.40
C GLN A 36 -15.67 -5.60 8.92
N CYS A 37 -14.75 -4.72 9.34
CA CYS A 37 -15.09 -3.40 9.81
C CYS A 37 -15.22 -2.42 8.66
N ASN A 38 -16.10 -1.44 8.82
CA ASN A 38 -16.29 -0.36 7.88
C ASN A 38 -15.78 0.95 8.48
N PHE A 39 -14.63 1.40 7.98
CA PHE A 39 -13.99 2.67 8.29
C PHE A 39 -13.93 3.59 7.06
N SER A 40 -14.83 3.38 6.07
CA SER A 40 -14.83 4.21 4.87
C SER A 40 -15.04 5.68 5.22
N GLN A 41 -14.21 6.56 4.62
CA GLN A 41 -14.19 7.99 4.87
C GLN A 41 -13.93 8.39 6.35
N ALA A 42 -13.58 7.43 7.20
CA ALA A 42 -13.18 7.72 8.57
C ALA A 42 -11.80 8.42 8.60
N SER A 43 -11.45 8.93 9.76
CA SER A 43 -10.17 9.56 10.00
C SER A 43 -9.50 8.93 11.21
N PHE A 44 -8.32 8.34 11.02
CA PHE A 44 -7.40 7.93 12.08
C PHE A 44 -6.34 9.01 12.22
N GLN A 45 -6.47 9.85 13.22
CA GLN A 45 -5.55 10.95 13.46
C GLN A 45 -4.62 10.63 14.63
N ARG A 46 -3.30 10.68 14.40
CA ARG A 46 -2.29 10.42 15.45
C ARG A 46 -2.48 9.07 16.16
N CYS A 47 -3.10 8.11 15.51
CA CYS A 47 -3.22 6.75 16.03
C CYS A 47 -1.92 5.97 15.83
N ASN A 48 -1.70 4.95 16.64
CA ASN A 48 -0.54 4.07 16.53
C ASN A 48 -1.00 2.62 16.36
N PHE A 49 -0.57 1.98 15.28
CA PHE A 49 -0.90 0.59 14.97
C PHE A 49 0.39 -0.22 14.97
N VAL A 50 0.52 -1.12 15.93
CA VAL A 50 1.68 -2.01 16.08
C VAL A 50 1.21 -3.45 15.99
N ASP A 51 1.78 -4.25 15.08
CA ASP A 51 1.44 -5.67 14.90
C ASP A 51 -0.09 -5.88 14.73
N CYS A 52 -0.71 -5.01 13.92
CA CYS A 52 -2.16 -5.05 13.71
C CYS A 52 -2.51 -5.70 12.38
N GLU A 53 -3.65 -6.41 12.36
CA GLU A 53 -4.19 -7.02 11.16
C GLU A 53 -5.58 -6.44 10.83
N PHE A 54 -5.75 -6.06 9.55
CA PHE A 54 -7.03 -5.65 8.98
C PHE A 54 -7.46 -6.68 7.94
N GLU A 55 -8.59 -7.34 8.18
CA GLU A 55 -9.11 -8.41 7.34
C GLU A 55 -10.52 -8.05 6.84
N GLN A 56 -10.72 -8.06 5.52
CA GLN A 56 -12.01 -7.80 4.86
C GLN A 56 -12.65 -6.45 5.26
N CYS A 57 -11.82 -5.46 5.58
CA CYS A 57 -12.31 -4.13 5.99
C CYS A 57 -12.54 -3.20 4.79
N ASP A 58 -13.54 -2.32 4.93
CA ASP A 58 -13.72 -1.18 4.04
C ASP A 58 -13.01 0.04 4.63
N LEU A 59 -11.89 0.42 4.01
CA LEU A 59 -11.03 1.53 4.37
C LEU A 59 -10.95 2.56 3.21
N ASN A 60 -11.95 2.59 2.33
CA ASN A 60 -11.96 3.52 1.22
C ASN A 60 -11.92 4.98 1.72
N LEU A 61 -11.06 5.80 1.11
CA LEU A 61 -10.89 7.21 1.44
C LEU A 61 -10.56 7.48 2.92
N LEU A 62 -9.96 6.50 3.62
CA LEU A 62 -9.54 6.65 5.01
C LEU A 62 -8.43 7.71 5.09
N ASP A 63 -8.60 8.68 6.00
CA ASP A 63 -7.56 9.67 6.31
C ASP A 63 -6.67 9.17 7.46
N LEU A 64 -5.37 9.04 7.18
CA LEU A 64 -4.37 8.48 8.10
C LEU A 64 -3.47 9.57 8.75
N GLY A 65 -3.97 10.79 8.85
CA GLY A 65 -3.17 11.94 9.23
C GLY A 65 -2.33 11.75 10.50
N TYR A 66 -1.00 11.79 10.31
CA TYR A 66 0.01 11.65 11.38
C TYR A 66 -0.05 10.34 12.18
N SER A 67 -0.80 9.35 11.75
CA SER A 67 -0.82 8.02 12.35
C SER A 67 0.46 7.27 12.03
N LYS A 68 0.75 6.22 12.80
CA LYS A 68 1.94 5.37 12.66
C LYS A 68 1.54 3.93 12.47
N PHE A 69 2.33 3.22 11.69
CA PHE A 69 2.18 1.79 11.46
C PHE A 69 3.53 1.09 11.67
N SER A 70 3.48 -0.07 12.31
CA SER A 70 4.60 -1.00 12.45
C SER A 70 4.08 -2.42 12.32
N ASP A 71 4.68 -3.22 11.45
CA ASP A 71 4.36 -4.63 11.23
C ASP A 71 2.87 -4.90 11.03
N SER A 72 2.20 -3.99 10.29
CA SER A 72 0.75 -4.05 10.10
C SER A 72 0.39 -4.70 8.76
N LEU A 73 -0.65 -5.54 8.78
CA LEU A 73 -1.06 -6.38 7.68
C LEU A 73 -2.49 -6.05 7.22
N PHE A 74 -2.68 -5.92 5.91
CA PHE A 74 -3.97 -5.70 5.28
C PHE A 74 -4.30 -6.86 4.33
N ARG A 75 -5.41 -7.56 4.55
CA ARG A 75 -5.91 -8.67 3.72
C ARG A 75 -7.32 -8.43 3.25
N ASP A 76 -7.59 -8.66 1.97
CA ASP A 76 -8.93 -8.52 1.37
C ASP A 76 -9.60 -7.15 1.65
N CYS A 77 -8.81 -6.10 1.87
CA CYS A 77 -9.32 -4.78 2.24
C CYS A 77 -9.58 -3.90 1.01
N LYS A 78 -10.58 -3.01 1.13
CA LYS A 78 -10.81 -1.94 0.16
C LYS A 78 -10.17 -0.66 0.70
N MET A 79 -9.21 -0.12 -0.04
CA MET A 79 -8.38 1.01 0.39
C MET A 79 -8.19 2.04 -0.73
N ARG A 80 -9.24 2.25 -1.53
CA ARG A 80 -9.18 3.17 -2.66
C ARG A 80 -9.00 4.60 -2.19
N GLY A 81 -8.11 5.33 -2.85
CA GLY A 81 -7.86 6.75 -2.59
C GLY A 81 -7.22 7.04 -1.24
N VAL A 82 -6.65 6.05 -0.56
CA VAL A 82 -5.91 6.27 0.69
C VAL A 82 -4.56 6.92 0.38
N ASP A 83 -4.26 8.01 1.07
CA ASP A 83 -3.00 8.73 0.95
C ASP A 83 -2.04 8.35 2.08
N TRP A 84 -1.13 7.41 1.78
CA TRP A 84 -0.12 6.91 2.71
C TRP A 84 0.99 7.93 3.00
N SER A 85 1.14 8.99 2.18
CA SER A 85 2.12 10.04 2.42
C SER A 85 1.80 10.88 3.66
N LYS A 86 0.57 10.82 4.17
CA LYS A 86 0.13 11.49 5.39
C LYS A 86 0.52 10.77 6.68
N VAL A 87 0.94 9.50 6.57
CA VAL A 87 1.39 8.70 7.70
C VAL A 87 2.72 9.19 8.24
N SER A 88 2.91 9.14 9.54
CA SER A 88 4.16 9.55 10.19
C SER A 88 5.18 8.41 10.18
N TRP A 89 5.85 8.21 9.04
CA TRP A 89 6.85 7.17 8.87
C TRP A 89 8.13 7.45 9.65
N PRO A 90 8.81 6.42 10.18
CA PRO A 90 10.18 6.53 10.70
C PRO A 90 11.13 7.04 9.60
N ARG A 91 12.16 7.80 9.99
CA ARG A 91 13.16 8.33 9.03
C ARG A 91 14.00 7.27 8.35
N VAL A 92 14.17 6.12 8.98
CA VAL A 92 14.94 4.99 8.46
C VAL A 92 14.10 3.74 8.65
N LEU A 93 13.87 3.05 7.55
CA LEU A 93 13.19 1.76 7.50
C LEU A 93 14.14 0.75 6.83
N PHE A 94 14.24 -0.44 7.39
CA PHE A 94 14.96 -1.57 6.78
C PHE A 94 14.01 -2.46 5.97
N ALA A 95 12.74 -2.48 6.33
CA ALA A 95 11.64 -3.12 5.62
C ALA A 95 10.39 -2.26 5.76
N ALA A 96 9.42 -2.42 4.85
CA ALA A 96 8.16 -1.70 4.94
C ALA A 96 7.34 -2.16 6.16
N PRO A 97 6.83 -1.22 6.96
CA PRO A 97 6.05 -1.54 8.16
C PRO A 97 4.59 -1.90 7.86
N VAL A 98 4.21 -2.00 6.59
CA VAL A 98 2.89 -2.37 6.12
C VAL A 98 2.98 -3.36 4.97
N GLN A 99 2.01 -4.28 4.88
CA GLN A 99 1.91 -5.28 3.83
C GLN A 99 0.47 -5.38 3.34
N PHE A 100 0.30 -5.54 2.04
CA PHE A 100 -1.00 -5.63 1.39
C PHE A 100 -1.14 -6.92 0.59
N PHE A 101 -2.17 -7.70 0.90
CA PHE A 101 -2.53 -8.91 0.16
C PHE A 101 -3.99 -8.85 -0.26
N GLN A 102 -4.27 -9.13 -1.52
CA GLN A 102 -5.63 -9.17 -2.09
C GLN A 102 -6.44 -7.87 -1.86
N CYS A 103 -5.75 -6.72 -1.77
CA CYS A 103 -6.36 -5.43 -1.48
C CYS A 103 -6.72 -4.65 -2.75
N LEU A 104 -7.72 -3.76 -2.63
CA LEU A 104 -8.06 -2.77 -3.65
C LEU A 104 -7.40 -1.43 -3.28
N LEU A 105 -6.31 -1.10 -3.95
CA LEU A 105 -5.48 0.09 -3.74
C LEU A 105 -5.61 1.11 -4.88
N ASP A 106 -6.72 1.07 -5.61
CA ASP A 106 -6.91 2.01 -6.72
C ASP A 106 -6.81 3.47 -6.24
N ASP A 107 -6.12 4.30 -7.00
CA ASP A 107 -5.92 5.73 -6.70
C ASP A 107 -5.22 6.00 -5.34
N ALA A 108 -4.61 4.99 -4.73
CA ALA A 108 -3.82 5.17 -3.49
C ALA A 108 -2.51 5.91 -3.79
N SER A 109 -2.04 6.70 -2.82
CA SER A 109 -0.78 7.45 -2.96
C SER A 109 0.30 6.91 -2.03
N PHE A 110 1.44 6.56 -2.62
CA PHE A 110 2.70 6.23 -1.96
C PHE A 110 3.81 7.21 -2.37
N TYR A 111 3.41 8.39 -2.87
CA TYR A 111 4.32 9.39 -3.42
C TYR A 111 5.46 9.76 -2.46
N GLY A 112 6.70 9.63 -2.93
CA GLY A 112 7.90 10.06 -2.22
C GLY A 112 8.26 9.23 -0.98
N LEU A 113 7.57 8.12 -0.72
CA LEU A 113 7.80 7.31 0.47
C LEU A 113 9.05 6.43 0.35
N GLN A 114 9.67 6.16 1.50
CA GLN A 114 10.79 5.22 1.63
C GLN A 114 10.25 3.94 2.25
N LEU A 115 9.83 2.98 1.40
CA LEU A 115 9.21 1.72 1.82
C LEU A 115 9.92 0.52 1.15
N PRO A 116 11.21 0.29 1.47
CA PRO A 116 11.91 -0.87 0.94
C PRO A 116 11.22 -2.16 1.39
N GLU A 117 11.23 -3.19 0.55
CA GLU A 117 10.59 -4.48 0.79
C GLU A 117 9.06 -4.42 0.96
N LEU A 118 8.42 -3.34 0.47
CA LEU A 118 6.95 -3.25 0.47
C LEU A 118 6.32 -4.45 -0.23
N ILE A 119 5.28 -5.04 0.38
CA ILE A 119 4.51 -6.12 -0.22
C ILE A 119 3.17 -5.58 -0.70
N VAL A 120 2.91 -5.71 -2.00
CA VAL A 120 1.64 -5.43 -2.67
C VAL A 120 1.36 -6.63 -3.58
N GLU A 121 0.84 -7.72 -3.02
CA GLU A 121 0.64 -8.98 -3.74
C GLU A 121 -0.82 -9.32 -3.93
N ASP A 122 -1.14 -9.90 -5.10
CA ASP A 122 -2.50 -10.23 -5.51
C ASP A 122 -3.46 -9.02 -5.41
N CYS A 123 -2.91 -7.81 -5.47
CA CYS A 123 -3.65 -6.56 -5.27
C CYS A 123 -4.11 -5.96 -6.60
N ARG A 124 -5.10 -5.10 -6.51
CA ARG A 124 -5.43 -4.19 -7.59
C ARG A 124 -5.01 -2.77 -7.17
N ALA A 125 -4.01 -2.23 -7.86
CA ALA A 125 -3.43 -0.91 -7.58
C ALA A 125 -3.52 0.00 -8.83
N CYS A 126 -4.71 0.03 -9.45
CA CYS A 126 -4.94 0.82 -10.64
C CYS A 126 -4.81 2.32 -10.34
N ARG A 127 -4.00 3.03 -11.16
CA ARG A 127 -3.71 4.46 -11.00
C ARG A 127 -3.07 4.85 -9.67
N ALA A 128 -2.52 3.88 -8.92
CA ALA A 128 -1.77 4.18 -7.70
C ALA A 128 -0.51 5.02 -8.03
N ASP A 129 -0.17 5.94 -7.15
CA ASP A 129 0.98 6.84 -7.31
C ASP A 129 2.19 6.35 -6.50
N PHE A 130 3.18 5.79 -7.21
CA PHE A 130 4.45 5.34 -6.66
C PHE A 130 5.63 6.23 -7.05
N ARG A 131 5.35 7.40 -7.62
CA ARG A 131 6.42 8.31 -8.06
C ARG A 131 7.31 8.76 -6.92
N GLU A 132 8.61 8.87 -7.21
CA GLU A 132 9.66 9.32 -6.27
C GLU A 132 9.82 8.43 -5.02
N ALA A 133 9.15 7.27 -4.96
CA ALA A 133 9.26 6.34 -3.85
C ALA A 133 10.51 5.45 -3.94
N ASP A 134 11.05 5.06 -2.79
CA ASP A 134 11.99 3.95 -2.70
C ASP A 134 11.22 2.65 -2.36
N LEU A 135 11.13 1.79 -3.36
CA LEU A 135 10.47 0.49 -3.33
C LEU A 135 11.49 -0.62 -3.66
N SER A 136 12.72 -0.42 -3.21
CA SER A 136 13.78 -1.41 -3.39
C SER A 136 13.33 -2.75 -2.79
N GLN A 137 13.50 -3.84 -3.54
CA GLN A 137 13.12 -5.19 -3.13
C GLN A 137 11.61 -5.39 -2.87
N ALA A 138 10.76 -4.43 -3.20
CA ALA A 138 9.31 -4.57 -3.07
C ALA A 138 8.77 -5.72 -3.92
N SER A 139 7.65 -6.32 -3.48
CA SER A 139 6.92 -7.33 -4.23
C SER A 139 5.60 -6.77 -4.76
N PHE A 140 5.41 -6.86 -6.08
CA PHE A 140 4.16 -6.56 -6.77
C PHE A 140 3.58 -7.80 -7.45
N GLN A 141 3.96 -8.98 -6.98
CA GLN A 141 3.59 -10.23 -7.64
C GLN A 141 2.07 -10.36 -7.80
N ARG A 142 1.64 -10.79 -8.99
CA ARG A 142 0.23 -11.06 -9.35
C ARG A 142 -0.72 -9.86 -9.20
N SER A 143 -0.18 -8.64 -9.13
CA SER A 143 -0.99 -7.44 -8.97
C SER A 143 -1.30 -6.77 -10.31
N ASP A 144 -2.49 -6.16 -10.40
CA ASP A 144 -2.89 -5.32 -11.52
C ASP A 144 -2.46 -3.86 -11.26
N LEU A 145 -1.53 -3.39 -12.09
CA LEU A 145 -0.93 -2.06 -12.00
C LEU A 145 -1.40 -1.12 -13.12
N SER A 146 -2.61 -1.34 -13.64
CA SER A 146 -3.18 -0.53 -14.73
C SER A 146 -3.14 0.96 -14.42
N GLY A 147 -2.36 1.71 -15.20
CA GLY A 147 -2.21 3.15 -15.03
C GLY A 147 -1.48 3.60 -13.76
N ALA A 148 -0.89 2.68 -13.01
CA ALA A 148 -0.03 3.02 -11.88
C ALA A 148 1.17 3.85 -12.35
N GLN A 149 1.56 4.84 -11.56
CA GLN A 149 2.57 5.81 -11.95
C GLN A 149 3.90 5.50 -11.26
N PHE A 150 4.93 5.30 -12.10
CA PHE A 150 6.32 5.11 -11.68
C PHE A 150 7.19 6.14 -12.42
N SER A 151 7.75 7.08 -11.69
CA SER A 151 8.71 8.06 -12.24
C SER A 151 9.67 8.48 -11.15
N LYS A 152 10.96 8.41 -11.40
CA LYS A 152 12.03 8.59 -10.41
C LYS A 152 11.92 7.62 -9.23
N THR A 153 11.27 6.48 -9.44
CA THR A 153 11.03 5.45 -8.43
C THR A 153 12.24 4.50 -8.38
N VAL A 154 12.65 4.14 -7.16
CA VAL A 154 13.68 3.12 -6.96
C VAL A 154 12.99 1.76 -6.86
N LEU A 155 13.21 0.92 -7.86
CA LEU A 155 12.64 -0.43 -8.01
C LEU A 155 13.75 -1.49 -8.06
N GLU A 156 14.90 -1.20 -7.47
CA GLU A 156 16.04 -2.12 -7.50
C GLU A 156 15.67 -3.43 -6.82
N ARG A 157 15.86 -4.55 -7.55
CA ARG A 157 15.50 -5.91 -7.11
C ARG A 157 14.02 -6.12 -6.80
N ALA A 158 13.13 -5.20 -7.16
CA ALA A 158 11.69 -5.39 -7.00
C ALA A 158 11.19 -6.58 -7.85
N ASP A 159 10.12 -7.21 -7.40
CA ASP A 159 9.56 -8.40 -8.01
C ASP A 159 8.19 -8.11 -8.64
N PHE A 160 8.15 -8.07 -9.98
CA PHE A 160 6.95 -7.86 -10.79
C PHE A 160 6.50 -9.16 -11.49
N ARG A 161 6.90 -10.34 -11.01
CA ARG A 161 6.47 -11.58 -11.64
C ARG A 161 4.96 -11.73 -11.53
N ASP A 162 4.33 -12.04 -12.67
CA ASP A 162 2.89 -12.18 -12.82
C ASP A 162 2.08 -10.89 -12.52
N ALA A 163 2.76 -9.77 -12.28
CA ALA A 163 2.12 -8.46 -12.27
C ALA A 163 1.72 -8.06 -13.70
N GLN A 164 0.61 -7.37 -13.84
CA GLN A 164 0.01 -7.04 -15.12
C GLN A 164 -0.17 -5.53 -15.31
N ASN A 165 -0.22 -5.13 -16.60
CA ASN A 165 -0.59 -3.77 -17.03
C ASN A 165 0.30 -2.64 -16.47
N TYR A 166 1.49 -2.94 -16.01
CA TYR A 166 2.42 -1.90 -15.58
C TYR A 166 3.04 -1.15 -16.76
N HIS A 167 3.31 0.13 -16.55
CA HIS A 167 4.05 0.97 -17.48
C HIS A 167 5.22 1.61 -16.72
N ILE A 168 6.42 1.07 -16.92
CA ILE A 168 7.64 1.50 -16.24
C ILE A 168 8.64 1.98 -17.30
N ASP A 169 8.93 3.29 -17.30
CA ASP A 169 9.98 3.85 -18.13
C ASP A 169 11.35 3.50 -17.54
N ILE A 170 12.16 2.73 -18.27
CA ILE A 170 13.47 2.25 -17.82
C ILE A 170 14.51 3.36 -17.67
N PHE A 171 14.32 4.52 -18.32
CA PHE A 171 15.24 5.65 -18.23
C PHE A 171 14.94 6.58 -17.05
N HIS A 172 13.68 6.57 -16.59
CA HIS A 172 13.21 7.43 -15.51
C HIS A 172 13.03 6.70 -14.17
N ASN A 173 13.39 5.40 -14.13
CA ASN A 173 13.29 4.59 -12.90
C ASN A 173 14.55 3.77 -12.70
N ARG A 174 14.85 3.39 -11.47
CA ARG A 174 15.99 2.53 -11.14
C ARG A 174 15.51 1.09 -11.00
N ILE A 175 15.71 0.26 -12.03
CA ILE A 175 15.19 -1.12 -12.10
C ILE A 175 16.28 -2.20 -12.03
N SER A 176 17.47 -1.88 -11.57
CA SER A 176 18.57 -2.85 -11.55
C SER A 176 18.23 -4.09 -10.73
N GLY A 177 18.32 -5.27 -11.35
CA GLY A 177 18.00 -6.54 -10.70
C GLY A 177 16.50 -6.80 -10.46
N ALA A 178 15.60 -5.93 -10.92
CA ALA A 178 14.17 -6.19 -10.86
C ALA A 178 13.79 -7.44 -11.69
N LYS A 179 12.76 -8.16 -11.22
CA LYS A 179 12.28 -9.42 -11.82
C LYS A 179 10.94 -9.18 -12.50
N PHE A 180 10.80 -9.67 -13.72
CA PHE A 180 9.60 -9.54 -14.54
C PHE A 180 9.21 -10.88 -15.14
N SER A 181 7.93 -11.13 -15.36
CA SER A 181 7.47 -12.22 -16.22
C SER A 181 7.77 -11.91 -17.69
N ARG A 182 8.16 -12.93 -18.44
CA ARG A 182 8.71 -12.80 -19.79
C ARG A 182 7.81 -12.02 -20.75
N TYR A 183 6.52 -12.27 -20.74
CA TYR A 183 5.58 -11.64 -21.69
C TYR A 183 5.28 -10.19 -21.31
N GLU A 184 4.99 -9.93 -20.04
CA GLU A 184 4.72 -8.59 -19.55
C GLU A 184 5.93 -7.65 -19.64
N ALA A 185 7.16 -8.21 -19.58
CA ALA A 185 8.40 -7.45 -19.73
C ALA A 185 8.52 -6.76 -21.11
N LEU A 186 7.77 -7.18 -22.12
CA LEU A 186 7.74 -6.50 -23.41
C LEU A 186 7.26 -5.05 -23.29
N SER A 187 6.42 -4.74 -22.31
CA SER A 187 5.95 -3.38 -22.04
C SER A 187 7.08 -2.40 -21.69
N LEU A 188 8.22 -2.90 -21.15
CA LEU A 188 9.39 -2.07 -20.85
C LEU A 188 10.05 -1.52 -22.12
N LEU A 189 9.90 -2.21 -23.23
CA LEU A 189 10.44 -1.80 -24.53
C LEU A 189 9.72 -0.56 -25.09
N ASN A 190 8.51 -0.24 -24.60
CA ASN A 190 7.78 0.96 -25.02
C ASN A 190 8.57 2.26 -24.75
N SER A 191 9.51 2.23 -23.79
CA SER A 191 10.38 3.37 -23.49
C SER A 191 11.54 3.55 -24.49
N LEU A 192 11.76 2.61 -25.41
CA LEU A 192 12.90 2.61 -26.35
C LEU A 192 12.59 3.25 -27.70
N ASP A 193 11.37 3.71 -27.95
CA ASP A 193 10.94 4.27 -29.24
C ASP A 193 11.28 3.32 -30.44
N ILE A 194 10.94 2.04 -30.30
CA ILE A 194 11.19 0.99 -31.30
C ILE A 194 9.86 0.37 -31.74
N GLU A 195 9.83 -0.10 -32.97
CA GLU A 195 8.72 -0.90 -33.50
C GLU A 195 9.02 -2.40 -33.29
N LEU A 196 8.06 -3.10 -32.70
CA LEU A 196 8.09 -4.55 -32.58
C LEU A 196 7.24 -5.14 -33.72
N SER A 197 7.82 -6.05 -34.49
CA SER A 197 7.11 -6.80 -35.54
C SER A 197 7.10 -8.29 -35.22
N ASP A 198 6.05 -8.99 -35.64
CA ASP A 198 5.93 -10.45 -35.57
C ASP A 198 6.92 -11.17 -36.51
#